data_73da37ed489c9da52bd3d084a5b76d50
#
_entry.id   73da37ed489c9da52bd3d084a5b76d50
#
_cell.length_a   1.000
_cell.length_b   1.000
_cell.length_c   1.000
_cell.angle_alpha   90.00
_cell.angle_beta   90.00
_cell.angle_gamma   90.00
#
_symmetry.space_group_name_H-M   'P 1'
#
loop_
_entity.id
_entity.type
_entity.pdbx_description
1 polymer ?
#
loop_
_entity_poly.entity_id
_entity_poly.type
_entity_poly.pdbx_seq_one_letter_code
_entity_poly.pdbx_strand_id
1 'polypeptide(L)'
;MNYKVLLLDDERILLQGLANKIGMMDLPLRIIGEAGDGEEGLVYLERELPDIVITDIRMPEMDGLRFIEHVRAMRKPIHCVIVSGYNDLEYARKASRLGVQHYLFKPVDHAELQSVLTGIVLQLRKGDSSHDE
;
A
#
# COMPACT_ATOMS: atom_id res chain seq x y z
N MET A 1 2.27 19.33 -2.39
CA MET A 1 2.78 18.17 -3.14
C MET A 1 2.19 16.89 -2.54
N ASN A 2 1.64 16.03 -3.38
CA ASN A 2 0.95 14.83 -2.90
C ASN A 2 1.83 13.59 -3.04
N TYR A 3 1.76 12.73 -2.03
CA TYR A 3 2.41 11.42 -2.08
C TYR A 3 1.54 10.45 -2.87
N LYS A 4 2.17 9.57 -3.62
CA LYS A 4 1.51 8.68 -4.56
C LYS A 4 1.16 7.35 -3.92
N VAL A 5 -0.08 6.91 -4.11
CA VAL A 5 -0.59 5.66 -3.52
C VAL A 5 -1.05 4.72 -4.63
N LEU A 6 -0.58 3.48 -4.58
CA LEU A 6 -1.04 2.41 -5.47
C LEU A 6 -1.86 1.42 -4.64
N LEU A 7 -3.06 1.12 -5.10
CA LEU A 7 -3.98 0.19 -4.42
C LEU A 7 -4.10 -1.11 -5.22
N LEU A 8 -4.10 -2.25 -4.51
CA LEU A 8 -4.29 -3.55 -5.13
C LEU A 8 -5.31 -4.39 -4.35
N ASP A 9 -6.34 -4.86 -5.03
CA ASP A 9 -7.35 -5.77 -4.47
C ASP A 9 -8.13 -6.35 -5.65
N ASP A 10 -8.40 -7.66 -5.64
CA ASP A 10 -9.15 -8.29 -6.73
C ASP A 10 -10.66 -8.04 -6.62
N GLU A 11 -11.13 -7.55 -5.50
CA GLU A 11 -12.54 -7.18 -5.31
C GLU A 11 -12.72 -5.70 -5.60
N ARG A 12 -13.29 -5.40 -6.76
CA ARG A 12 -13.43 -4.02 -7.24
C ARG A 12 -14.20 -3.12 -6.27
N ILE A 13 -15.22 -3.66 -5.63
CA ILE A 13 -16.02 -2.89 -4.68
C ILE A 13 -15.20 -2.45 -3.47
N LEU A 14 -14.37 -3.36 -2.96
CA LEU A 14 -13.48 -3.05 -1.84
C LEU A 14 -12.41 -2.04 -2.24
N LEU A 15 -11.90 -2.18 -3.46
CA LEU A 15 -10.90 -1.26 -4.00
C LEU A 15 -11.47 0.15 -4.11
N GLN A 16 -12.69 0.29 -4.63
CA GLN A 16 -13.36 1.59 -4.71
C GLN A 16 -13.65 2.16 -3.33
N GLY A 17 -14.08 1.32 -2.40
CA GLY A 17 -14.34 1.75 -1.03
C GLY A 17 -13.08 2.27 -0.34
N LEU A 18 -11.96 1.61 -0.57
CA LEU A 18 -10.68 2.03 -0.03
C LEU A 18 -10.25 3.38 -0.64
N ALA A 19 -10.38 3.50 -1.96
CA ALA A 19 -10.07 4.75 -2.65
C ALA A 19 -10.93 5.91 -2.13
N ASN A 20 -12.22 5.66 -1.91
CA ASN A 20 -13.13 6.68 -1.38
C ASN A 20 -12.74 7.10 0.05
N LYS A 21 -12.38 6.14 0.89
CA LYS A 21 -11.95 6.45 2.26
C LYS A 21 -10.72 7.34 2.25
N ILE A 22 -9.74 7.00 1.42
CA ILE A 22 -8.51 7.79 1.31
C ILE A 22 -8.80 9.19 0.76
N GLY A 23 -9.70 9.28 -0.22
CA GLY A 23 -10.08 10.56 -0.81
C GLY A 23 -10.78 11.50 0.17
N MET A 24 -11.41 10.95 1.22
CA MET A 24 -12.07 11.73 2.25
C MET A 24 -11.14 12.18 3.37
N MET A 25 -9.91 11.68 3.39
CA MET A 25 -8.93 12.05 4.40
C MET A 25 -8.27 13.39 4.05
N ASP A 26 -8.01 14.19 5.07
CA ASP A 26 -7.29 15.45 4.89
C ASP A 26 -5.78 15.17 4.92
N LEU A 27 -5.30 14.41 3.94
CA LEU A 27 -3.90 14.02 3.81
C LEU A 27 -3.42 14.30 2.39
N PRO A 28 -2.14 14.62 2.20
CA PRO A 28 -1.58 14.92 0.88
C PRO A 28 -1.30 13.63 0.10
N LEU A 29 -2.36 12.90 -0.27
CA LEU A 29 -2.27 11.63 -0.96
C LEU A 29 -2.97 11.69 -2.32
N ARG A 30 -2.38 11.04 -3.32
CA ARG A 30 -2.96 10.93 -4.65
C ARG A 30 -2.88 9.46 -5.10
N ILE A 31 -4.02 8.89 -5.44
CA ILE A 31 -4.08 7.51 -5.92
C ILE A 31 -3.67 7.50 -7.39
N ILE A 32 -2.60 6.77 -7.69
CA ILE A 32 -2.07 6.70 -9.06
C ILE A 32 -2.53 5.44 -9.80
N GLY A 33 -3.13 4.49 -9.10
CA GLY A 33 -3.63 3.29 -9.74
C GLY A 33 -4.42 2.40 -8.81
N GLU A 34 -5.28 1.59 -9.40
CA GLU A 34 -6.11 0.61 -8.73
C GLU A 34 -5.98 -0.69 -9.51
N ALA A 35 -5.18 -1.61 -9.00
CA ALA A 35 -4.87 -2.87 -9.67
C ALA A 35 -5.67 -4.03 -9.08
N GLY A 36 -6.10 -4.96 -9.94
CA GLY A 36 -6.86 -6.13 -9.54
C GLY A 36 -6.00 -7.31 -9.12
N ASP A 37 -4.71 -7.27 -9.41
CA ASP A 37 -3.75 -8.31 -8.99
C ASP A 37 -2.32 -7.75 -9.06
N GLY A 38 -1.36 -8.59 -8.67
CA GLY A 38 0.03 -8.17 -8.64
C GLY A 38 0.63 -7.91 -10.02
N GLU A 39 0.20 -8.63 -11.05
CA GLU A 39 0.71 -8.40 -12.40
C GLU A 39 0.30 -7.03 -12.92
N GLU A 40 -0.96 -6.68 -12.73
CA GLU A 40 -1.43 -5.34 -13.08
C GLU A 40 -0.71 -4.27 -12.27
N GLY A 41 -0.43 -4.57 -10.99
CA GLY A 41 0.35 -3.68 -10.13
C GLY A 41 1.73 -3.41 -10.70
N LEU A 42 2.39 -4.42 -11.28
CA LEU A 42 3.70 -4.24 -11.89
C LEU A 42 3.65 -3.30 -13.09
N VAL A 43 2.55 -3.33 -13.85
CA VAL A 43 2.36 -2.40 -14.97
C VAL A 43 2.33 -0.96 -14.46
N TYR A 44 1.63 -0.71 -13.34
CA TYR A 44 1.61 0.61 -12.74
C TYR A 44 3.00 1.04 -12.27
N LEU A 45 3.78 0.12 -11.69
CA LEU A 45 5.14 0.44 -11.23
C LEU A 45 6.05 0.89 -12.37
N GLU A 46 5.86 0.34 -13.57
CA GLU A 46 6.63 0.74 -14.73
C GLU A 46 6.32 2.16 -15.17
N ARG A 47 5.11 2.64 -14.92
CA ARG A 47 4.67 3.97 -15.33
C ARG A 47 5.07 5.05 -14.34
N GLU A 48 4.88 4.77 -13.06
CA GLU A 48 5.10 5.76 -12.01
C GLU A 48 5.32 5.06 -10.68
N LEU A 49 6.43 5.37 -10.00
CA LEU A 49 6.72 4.76 -8.70
C LEU A 49 5.83 5.38 -7.61
N PRO A 50 5.14 4.54 -6.82
CA PRO A 50 4.37 5.05 -5.69
C PRO A 50 5.29 5.33 -4.49
N ASP A 51 4.80 6.11 -3.56
CA ASP A 51 5.41 6.28 -2.25
C ASP A 51 4.84 5.25 -1.27
N ILE A 52 3.58 4.86 -1.49
CA ILE A 52 2.85 3.95 -0.63
C ILE A 52 2.13 2.91 -1.50
N VAL A 53 2.23 1.65 -1.12
CA VAL A 53 1.47 0.55 -1.71
C VAL A 53 0.54 0.01 -0.63
N ILE A 54 -0.75 -0.11 -0.96
CA ILE A 54 -1.73 -0.78 -0.09
C ILE A 54 -2.28 -1.95 -0.88
N THR A 55 -2.05 -3.17 -0.41
CA THR A 55 -2.40 -4.37 -1.15
C THR A 55 -3.07 -5.43 -0.30
N ASP A 56 -4.00 -6.17 -0.90
CA ASP A 56 -4.49 -7.43 -0.35
C ASP A 56 -3.40 -8.49 -0.54
N ILE A 57 -3.52 -9.63 0.12
CA ILE A 57 -2.60 -10.76 -0.05
C ILE A 57 -3.10 -11.69 -1.15
N ARG A 58 -4.32 -12.21 -1.01
CA ARG A 58 -4.85 -13.19 -1.96
C ARG A 58 -5.48 -12.53 -3.16
N MET A 59 -4.80 -12.64 -4.28
CA MET A 59 -5.26 -12.12 -5.56
C MET A 59 -4.88 -13.14 -6.65
N PRO A 60 -5.63 -13.20 -7.76
CA PRO A 60 -5.28 -14.12 -8.85
C PRO A 60 -3.96 -13.68 -9.52
N GLU A 61 -3.38 -14.56 -10.29
CA GLU A 61 -2.14 -14.38 -11.05
C GLU A 61 -0.92 -14.14 -10.17
N MET A 62 -0.87 -13.03 -9.45
CA MET A 62 0.23 -12.71 -8.53
C MET A 62 -0.36 -12.14 -7.24
N ASP A 63 -0.09 -12.79 -6.10
CA ASP A 63 -0.60 -12.32 -4.80
C ASP A 63 0.18 -11.09 -4.29
N GLY A 64 -0.35 -10.50 -3.21
CA GLY A 64 0.22 -9.27 -2.66
C GLY A 64 1.62 -9.42 -2.10
N LEU A 65 1.94 -10.54 -1.49
CA LEU A 65 3.28 -10.78 -0.95
C LEU A 65 4.31 -10.88 -2.07
N ARG A 66 3.96 -11.58 -3.14
CA ARG A 66 4.80 -11.68 -4.32
C ARG A 66 5.02 -10.32 -4.96
N PHE A 67 3.95 -9.53 -5.04
CA PHE A 67 4.05 -8.16 -5.54
C PHE A 67 5.02 -7.34 -4.68
N ILE A 68 4.92 -7.44 -3.36
CA ILE A 68 5.81 -6.72 -2.46
C ILE A 68 7.26 -7.17 -2.62
N GLU A 69 7.51 -8.47 -2.89
CA GLU A 69 8.85 -8.94 -3.20
C GLU A 69 9.44 -8.18 -4.39
N HIS A 70 8.64 -7.99 -5.44
CA HIS A 70 9.07 -7.21 -6.61
C HIS A 70 9.35 -5.76 -6.24
N VAL A 71 8.49 -5.17 -5.40
CA VAL A 71 8.69 -3.80 -4.94
C VAL A 71 10.01 -3.68 -4.19
N ARG A 72 10.31 -4.61 -3.29
CA ARG A 72 11.54 -4.59 -2.51
C ARG A 72 12.79 -4.80 -3.38
N ALA A 73 12.66 -5.63 -4.43
CA ALA A 73 13.78 -5.86 -5.35
C ALA A 73 14.20 -4.58 -6.09
N MET A 74 13.32 -3.61 -6.19
CA MET A 74 13.62 -2.33 -6.82
C MET A 74 14.52 -1.45 -5.96
N ARG A 75 14.64 -1.76 -4.68
CA ARG A 75 15.47 -1.02 -3.72
C ARG A 75 15.12 0.47 -3.63
N LYS A 76 13.82 0.76 -3.71
CA LYS A 76 13.26 2.10 -3.53
C LYS A 76 12.54 2.18 -2.18
N PRO A 77 12.53 3.35 -1.53
CA PRO A 77 11.89 3.50 -0.22
C PRO A 77 10.38 3.61 -0.35
N ILE A 78 9.73 2.48 -0.66
CA ILE A 78 8.28 2.41 -0.82
C ILE A 78 7.67 1.80 0.44
N HIS A 79 6.71 2.49 1.03
CA HIS A 79 5.99 1.99 2.20
C HIS A 79 4.90 1.02 1.74
N CYS A 80 4.86 -0.17 2.34
CA CYS A 80 3.86 -1.18 2.00
C CYS A 80 2.94 -1.44 3.18
N VAL A 81 1.64 -1.42 2.91
CA VAL A 81 0.58 -1.71 3.87
C VAL A 81 -0.22 -2.89 3.34
N ILE A 82 -0.47 -3.90 4.17
CA ILE A 82 -1.32 -5.02 3.79
C ILE A 82 -2.70 -4.84 4.41
N VAL A 83 -3.73 -5.06 3.59
CA VAL A 83 -5.12 -5.08 4.04
C VAL A 83 -5.68 -6.43 3.62
N SER A 84 -6.01 -7.29 4.58
CA SER A 84 -6.42 -8.66 4.28
C SER A 84 -7.55 -9.14 5.17
N GLY A 85 -8.38 -10.05 4.64
CA GLY A 85 -9.40 -10.74 5.42
C GLY A 85 -8.84 -11.96 6.17
N TYR A 86 -7.57 -12.27 6.00
CA TYR A 86 -6.97 -13.48 6.55
C TYR A 86 -6.03 -13.17 7.70
N ASN A 87 -6.35 -13.73 8.86
CA ASN A 87 -5.50 -13.64 10.05
C ASN A 87 -4.58 -14.87 10.06
N ASP A 88 -3.62 -14.91 9.14
CA ASP A 88 -2.68 -15.99 9.01
C ASP A 88 -1.30 -15.55 9.46
N LEU A 89 -0.78 -16.21 10.48
CA LEU A 89 0.50 -15.87 11.08
C LEU A 89 1.65 -16.01 10.09
N GLU A 90 1.56 -16.97 9.17
CA GLU A 90 2.58 -17.15 8.14
C GLU A 90 2.66 -15.98 7.19
N TYR A 91 1.50 -15.46 6.77
CA TYR A 91 1.46 -14.26 5.92
C TYR A 91 2.05 -13.06 6.65
N ALA A 92 1.70 -12.90 7.92
CA ALA A 92 2.23 -11.80 8.73
C ALA A 92 3.76 -11.90 8.87
N ARG A 93 4.30 -13.10 9.06
CA ARG A 93 5.74 -13.32 9.16
C ARG A 93 6.45 -12.98 7.85
N LYS A 94 5.91 -13.45 6.72
CA LYS A 94 6.48 -13.15 5.41
C LYS A 94 6.46 -11.66 5.14
N ALA A 95 5.34 -11.01 5.46
CA ALA A 95 5.19 -9.57 5.30
C ALA A 95 6.24 -8.82 6.12
N SER A 96 6.44 -9.23 7.37
CA SER A 96 7.42 -8.62 8.25
C SER A 96 8.83 -8.74 7.68
N ARG A 97 9.18 -9.90 7.15
CA ARG A 97 10.49 -10.12 6.50
C ARG A 97 10.70 -9.22 5.29
N LEU A 98 9.62 -8.83 4.63
CA LEU A 98 9.66 -7.94 3.49
C LEU A 98 9.59 -6.45 3.89
N GLY A 99 9.69 -6.17 5.19
CA GLY A 99 9.70 -4.80 5.69
C GLY A 99 8.33 -4.14 5.75
N VAL A 100 7.25 -4.93 5.71
CA VAL A 100 5.90 -4.39 5.87
C VAL A 100 5.67 -4.11 7.35
N GLN A 101 5.37 -2.87 7.68
CA GLN A 101 5.17 -2.44 9.06
C GLN A 101 3.70 -2.41 9.49
N HIS A 102 2.78 -2.42 8.53
CA HIS A 102 1.37 -2.28 8.80
C HIS A 102 0.56 -3.39 8.14
N TYR A 103 -0.21 -4.10 8.94
CA TYR A 103 -1.06 -5.19 8.49
C TYR A 103 -2.46 -4.96 9.07
N LEU A 104 -3.39 -4.57 8.22
CA LEU A 104 -4.75 -4.26 8.62
C LEU A 104 -5.70 -5.38 8.22
N PHE A 105 -6.72 -5.62 9.05
CA PHE A 105 -7.71 -6.65 8.77
C PHE A 105 -8.98 -6.07 8.19
N LYS A 106 -9.59 -6.78 7.25
CA LYS A 106 -10.89 -6.40 6.70
C LYS A 106 -12.00 -6.80 7.69
N PRO A 107 -13.09 -6.03 7.79
CA PRO A 107 -13.32 -4.76 7.10
C PRO A 107 -12.43 -3.64 7.66
N VAL A 108 -11.90 -2.82 6.76
CA VAL A 108 -10.96 -1.77 7.15
C VAL A 108 -11.67 -0.69 7.96
N ASP A 109 -11.16 -0.44 9.16
CA ASP A 109 -11.64 0.66 9.98
C ASP A 109 -11.04 1.97 9.46
N HIS A 110 -11.90 2.95 9.20
CA HIS A 110 -11.48 4.23 8.64
C HIS A 110 -10.46 4.94 9.54
N ALA A 111 -10.72 4.96 10.85
CA ALA A 111 -9.81 5.64 11.79
C ALA A 111 -8.45 4.95 11.86
N GLU A 112 -8.43 3.62 11.82
CA GLU A 112 -7.19 2.86 11.84
C GLU A 112 -6.37 3.12 10.58
N LEU A 113 -7.02 3.08 9.42
CA LEU A 113 -6.35 3.35 8.16
C LEU A 113 -5.80 4.78 8.14
N GLN A 114 -6.59 5.75 8.60
CA GLN A 114 -6.15 7.13 8.65
C GLN A 114 -4.95 7.31 9.57
N SER A 115 -4.93 6.63 10.71
CA SER A 115 -3.81 6.67 11.64
C SER A 115 -2.53 6.13 11.00
N VAL A 116 -2.65 4.98 10.30
CA VAL A 116 -1.51 4.37 9.61
C VAL A 116 -0.98 5.30 8.53
N LEU A 117 -1.85 5.84 7.69
CA LEU A 117 -1.43 6.71 6.59
C LEU A 117 -0.87 8.04 7.10
N THR A 118 -1.42 8.58 8.18
CA THR A 118 -0.87 9.78 8.81
C THR A 118 0.57 9.54 9.26
N GLY A 119 0.82 8.40 9.90
CA GLY A 119 2.16 8.04 10.33
C GLY A 119 3.15 7.92 9.18
N ILE A 120 2.71 7.31 8.08
CA ILE A 120 3.54 7.17 6.88
C ILE A 120 3.84 8.54 6.27
N VAL A 121 2.84 9.41 6.16
CA VAL A 121 3.03 10.77 5.63
C VAL A 121 4.05 11.53 6.47
N LEU A 122 3.99 11.40 7.79
CA LEU A 122 4.98 12.04 8.67
C LEU A 122 6.39 11.53 8.40
N GLN A 123 6.55 10.24 8.19
CA GLN A 123 7.86 9.66 7.86
C GLN A 123 8.36 10.16 6.50
N LEU A 124 7.48 10.24 5.51
CA LEU A 124 7.82 10.74 4.18
C LEU A 124 8.26 12.21 4.24
N ARG A 125 7.56 13.02 5.03
CA ARG A 125 7.92 14.43 5.21
C ARG A 125 9.30 14.59 5.86
N LYS A 126 9.62 13.73 6.80
CA LYS A 126 10.95 13.75 7.44
C LYS A 126 12.05 13.43 6.44
N GLY A 127 11.81 12.45 5.56
CA GLY A 127 12.74 12.11 4.49
C GLY A 127 12.96 13.28 3.55
N ASP A 128 11.87 13.93 3.15
CA ASP A 128 11.93 15.11 2.28
C ASP A 128 12.72 16.25 2.94
N SER A 129 12.49 16.49 4.24
CA SER A 129 13.21 17.52 4.99
C SER A 129 14.71 17.23 5.08
N SER A 130 15.07 15.94 5.17
CA SER A 130 16.48 15.53 5.22
C SER A 130 17.20 15.85 3.92
N HIS A 131 16.50 15.85 2.80
CA HIS A 131 17.07 16.14 1.50
C HIS A 131 17.35 17.64 1.29
N ASP A 132 16.68 18.48 2.02
CA ASP A 132 16.80 19.92 1.86
C ASP A 132 18.04 20.49 2.61
N GLU A 133 18.70 19.67 3.36
CA GLU A 133 19.93 20.03 4.05
C GLU A 133 21.15 19.63 3.23
#